data_28c3926a3661ad1fdedfededd7e4085b
#
_entry.id   28c3926a3661ad1fdedfededd7e4085b
#
_cell.length_a   1.000
_cell.length_b   1.000
_cell.length_c   1.000
_cell.angle_alpha   90.00
_cell.angle_beta   90.00
_cell.angle_gamma   90.00
#
_symmetry.space_group_name_H-M   'P 1'
#
loop_
_entity.id
_entity.type
_entity.pdbx_description
1 polymer ?
#
loop_
_entity_poly.entity_id
_entity_poly.type
_entity_poly.pdbx_seq_one_letter_code
_entity_poly.pdbx_strand_id
1 'polypeptide(L)'
;MIYTPTVHMRMPRVWGPDDLPMWARELQSPSPGPGATGSAASNYLENKVLDHVLGKTTFTAVDPLYYALYTASPGDTDAGTEVSTSGTSYARQFTPNNGTGFPAASGGTKSNGELVNFGTATGAGWGTVQYIGLKDASSGGNLYFWGSIDPSIPIGAGDSLSFPIGTIAFGMD
;
A
#
# COMPACT_ATOMS: atom_id res chain seq x y z
N MET A 1 -17.81 -40.71 -57.91
CA MET A 1 -17.13 -40.82 -56.60
C MET A 1 -16.59 -39.47 -56.28
N ILE A 2 -17.24 -38.71 -55.38
CA ILE A 2 -16.85 -37.34 -55.03
C ILE A 2 -16.09 -37.41 -53.70
N TYR A 3 -14.82 -37.05 -53.74
CA TYR A 3 -13.95 -37.04 -52.57
C TYR A 3 -14.10 -35.68 -51.83
N THR A 4 -14.69 -35.70 -50.63
CA THR A 4 -14.77 -34.52 -49.77
C THR A 4 -13.56 -34.55 -48.79
N PRO A 5 -12.63 -33.56 -48.81
CA PRO A 5 -11.57 -33.54 -47.83
C PRO A 5 -12.12 -33.03 -46.49
N THR A 6 -11.91 -33.80 -45.43
CA THR A 6 -12.21 -33.39 -44.06
C THR A 6 -11.08 -32.47 -43.56
N VAL A 7 -11.40 -31.21 -43.39
CA VAL A 7 -10.47 -30.24 -42.80
C VAL A 7 -10.50 -30.46 -41.28
N HIS A 8 -9.44 -31.02 -40.72
CA HIS A 8 -9.22 -31.02 -39.27
C HIS A 8 -8.71 -29.67 -38.86
N MET A 9 -9.58 -28.82 -38.31
CA MET A 9 -9.15 -27.64 -37.59
C MET A 9 -8.48 -28.07 -36.28
N ARG A 10 -7.16 -27.97 -36.19
CA ARG A 10 -6.48 -28.00 -34.91
C ARG A 10 -6.88 -26.73 -34.15
N MET A 11 -7.49 -26.90 -32.99
CA MET A 11 -7.66 -25.77 -32.04
C MET A 11 -6.28 -25.19 -31.71
N PRO A 12 -6.13 -23.87 -31.72
CA PRO A 12 -4.86 -23.27 -31.30
C PRO A 12 -4.57 -23.67 -29.84
N ARG A 13 -3.33 -24.10 -29.58
CA ARG A 13 -2.85 -24.33 -28.22
C ARG A 13 -3.14 -23.09 -27.41
N VAL A 14 -3.78 -23.24 -26.26
CA VAL A 14 -3.81 -22.19 -25.23
C VAL A 14 -2.38 -22.08 -24.73
N TRP A 15 -1.71 -20.99 -25.04
CA TRP A 15 -0.37 -20.67 -24.59
C TRP A 15 -0.39 -20.43 -23.08
N GLY A 16 0.39 -21.19 -22.34
CA GLY A 16 0.63 -20.92 -20.92
C GLY A 16 1.52 -19.69 -20.74
N PRO A 17 1.56 -19.09 -19.54
CA PRO A 17 2.38 -17.90 -19.27
C PRO A 17 3.88 -18.11 -19.54
N ASP A 18 4.36 -19.35 -19.54
CA ASP A 18 5.76 -19.72 -19.80
C ASP A 18 6.08 -19.95 -21.29
N ASP A 19 5.06 -20.04 -22.13
CA ASP A 19 5.20 -20.29 -23.58
C ASP A 19 5.30 -19.02 -24.41
N LEU A 20 5.26 -17.83 -23.77
CA LEU A 20 5.36 -16.53 -24.45
C LEU A 20 6.81 -16.22 -24.82
N PRO A 21 7.07 -15.74 -26.04
CA PRO A 21 8.40 -15.27 -26.41
C PRO A 21 8.84 -14.09 -25.55
N MET A 22 10.16 -13.92 -25.35
CA MET A 22 10.73 -12.92 -24.43
C MET A 22 10.19 -11.49 -24.63
N TRP A 23 9.91 -11.09 -25.87
CA TRP A 23 9.34 -9.77 -26.16
C TRP A 23 7.88 -9.61 -25.70
N ALA A 24 7.12 -10.72 -25.58
CA ALA A 24 5.75 -10.70 -25.07
C ALA A 24 5.69 -10.75 -23.53
N ARG A 25 6.78 -11.18 -22.88
CA ARG A 25 6.93 -11.11 -21.42
C ARG A 25 7.22 -9.68 -20.95
N GLU A 26 7.83 -8.87 -21.79
CA GLU A 26 8.12 -7.46 -21.50
C GLU A 26 6.88 -6.56 -21.57
N LEU A 27 5.77 -7.04 -22.18
CA LEU A 27 4.46 -6.38 -22.21
C LEU A 27 3.54 -6.79 -21.07
N GLN A 28 3.93 -7.74 -20.24
CA GLN A 28 3.27 -7.92 -18.96
C GLN A 28 3.60 -6.70 -18.11
N SER A 29 2.57 -5.90 -17.83
CA SER A 29 2.67 -4.81 -16.85
C SER A 29 3.50 -5.28 -15.66
N PRO A 30 4.49 -4.51 -15.21
CA PRO A 30 5.20 -4.87 -13.99
C PRO A 30 4.15 -5.21 -12.95
N SER A 31 4.35 -6.34 -12.27
CA SER A 31 3.51 -6.73 -11.14
C SER A 31 3.25 -5.47 -10.33
N PRO A 32 2.01 -5.09 -10.06
CA PRO A 32 1.77 -3.93 -9.21
C PRO A 32 2.64 -4.13 -7.97
N GLY A 33 3.45 -3.13 -7.66
CA GLY A 33 4.29 -3.16 -6.47
C GLY A 33 3.44 -3.45 -5.23
N PRO A 34 4.06 -3.68 -4.07
CA PRO A 34 3.33 -3.98 -2.86
C PRO A 34 2.22 -2.95 -2.65
N GLY A 35 1.01 -3.43 -2.45
CA GLY A 35 -0.16 -2.63 -2.14
C GLY A 35 -0.61 -2.88 -0.71
N ALA A 36 -1.17 -1.89 -0.07
CA ALA A 36 -1.89 -2.08 1.18
C ALA A 36 -3.37 -2.27 0.86
N THR A 37 -3.89 -3.44 1.16
CA THR A 37 -5.30 -3.79 0.98
C THR A 37 -5.97 -3.94 2.33
N GLY A 38 -7.21 -3.46 2.46
CA GLY A 38 -7.96 -3.55 3.71
C GLY A 38 -7.47 -2.55 4.75
N SER A 39 -7.41 -1.27 4.39
CA SER A 39 -7.10 -0.20 5.35
C SER A 39 -8.32 0.12 6.19
N ALA A 40 -8.18 0.01 7.52
CA ALA A 40 -9.19 0.40 8.49
C ALA A 40 -8.86 1.77 9.10
N ALA A 41 -9.89 2.51 9.51
CA ALA A 41 -9.72 3.68 10.36
C ALA A 41 -9.34 3.23 11.78
N SER A 42 -8.52 4.01 12.47
CA SER A 42 -8.23 3.78 13.88
C SER A 42 -9.34 4.33 14.76
N ASN A 43 -9.47 3.84 15.99
CA ASN A 43 -10.38 4.40 17.00
C ASN A 43 -10.20 5.92 17.18
N TYR A 44 -8.96 6.41 17.05
CA TYR A 44 -8.70 7.84 17.13
C TYR A 44 -9.43 8.62 16.03
N LEU A 45 -9.25 8.19 14.77
CA LEU A 45 -9.85 8.88 13.63
C LEU A 45 -11.38 8.72 13.64
N GLU A 46 -11.88 7.54 13.93
CA GLU A 46 -13.33 7.28 14.03
C GLU A 46 -14.00 8.21 15.03
N ASN A 47 -13.43 8.32 16.24
CA ASN A 47 -13.95 9.22 17.26
C ASN A 47 -13.91 10.69 16.79
N LYS A 48 -12.82 11.13 16.13
CA LYS A 48 -12.71 12.48 15.57
C LYS A 48 -13.75 12.77 14.49
N VAL A 49 -14.03 11.80 13.63
CA VAL A 49 -15.06 11.93 12.59
C VAL A 49 -16.46 11.97 13.20
N LEU A 50 -16.76 11.08 14.14
CA LEU A 50 -18.05 11.05 14.85
C LEU A 50 -18.30 12.36 15.60
N ASP A 51 -17.34 12.85 16.36
CA ASP A 51 -17.44 14.13 17.07
C ASP A 51 -17.62 15.30 16.10
N HIS A 52 -16.97 15.27 14.95
CA HIS A 52 -17.09 16.31 13.93
C HIS A 52 -18.49 16.32 13.29
N VAL A 53 -19.00 15.16 12.92
CA VAL A 53 -20.28 15.02 12.20
C VAL A 53 -21.48 15.14 13.15
N LEU A 54 -21.43 14.51 14.30
CA LEU A 54 -22.56 14.41 15.24
C LEU A 54 -22.43 15.36 16.43
N GLY A 55 -21.23 15.67 16.86
CA GLY A 55 -20.96 16.49 18.04
C GLY A 55 -20.67 17.96 17.77
N LYS A 56 -20.58 18.41 16.51
CA LYS A 56 -20.18 19.77 16.08
C LYS A 56 -18.78 20.18 16.56
N THR A 57 -17.91 19.23 16.86
CA THR A 57 -16.51 19.49 17.21
C THR A 57 -15.68 19.54 15.94
N THR A 58 -15.02 20.67 15.66
CA THR A 58 -14.19 20.78 14.46
C THR A 58 -12.99 19.86 14.55
N PHE A 59 -12.84 18.96 13.61
CA PHE A 59 -11.62 18.20 13.38
C PHE A 59 -10.84 18.84 12.25
N THR A 60 -9.63 19.33 12.53
CA THR A 60 -8.71 19.87 11.54
C THR A 60 -7.66 18.81 11.23
N ALA A 61 -7.68 18.31 10.01
CA ALA A 61 -6.68 17.36 9.55
C ALA A 61 -5.30 18.02 9.49
N VAL A 62 -4.28 17.27 9.89
CA VAL A 62 -2.89 17.73 9.90
C VAL A 62 -2.30 17.67 8.49
N ASP A 63 -1.36 18.56 8.20
CA ASP A 63 -0.55 18.57 6.97
C ASP A 63 0.92 18.78 7.35
N PRO A 64 1.86 17.92 6.92
CA PRO A 64 1.66 16.69 6.13
C PRO A 64 1.21 15.49 6.97
N LEU A 65 0.81 14.42 6.30
CA LEU A 65 0.59 13.10 6.89
C LEU A 65 1.82 12.21 6.65
N TYR A 66 2.02 11.20 7.52
CA TYR A 66 3.22 10.38 7.56
C TYR A 66 2.89 8.90 7.43
N TYR A 67 3.53 8.22 6.49
CA TYR A 67 3.46 6.77 6.36
C TYR A 67 4.45 6.11 7.31
N ALA A 68 3.97 5.15 8.08
CA ALA A 68 4.75 4.33 9.01
C ALA A 68 4.68 2.86 8.61
N LEU A 69 5.79 2.13 8.74
CA LEU A 69 5.87 0.69 8.47
C LEU A 69 5.90 -0.09 9.79
N TYR A 70 5.20 -1.22 9.81
CA TYR A 70 5.08 -2.05 11.00
C TYR A 70 5.46 -3.51 10.72
N THR A 71 6.12 -4.13 11.70
CA THR A 71 6.44 -5.56 11.72
C THR A 71 5.39 -6.37 12.48
N ALA A 72 4.53 -5.72 13.25
CA ALA A 72 3.36 -6.31 13.90
C ALA A 72 2.17 -5.35 13.79
N SER A 73 0.95 -5.90 13.70
CA SER A 73 -0.29 -5.10 13.48
C SER A 73 -0.41 -3.96 14.48
N PRO A 74 -0.60 -2.72 14.02
CA PRO A 74 -0.91 -1.60 14.90
C PRO A 74 -2.32 -1.73 15.50
N GLY A 75 -3.25 -2.39 14.79
CA GLY A 75 -4.65 -2.40 15.19
C GLY A 75 -5.23 -1.01 15.35
N ASP A 76 -6.46 -0.91 15.83
CA ASP A 76 -7.17 0.36 15.99
C ASP A 76 -6.61 1.25 17.11
N THR A 77 -5.81 0.67 18.00
CA THR A 77 -5.22 1.36 19.17
C THR A 77 -3.76 1.75 18.97
N ASP A 78 -3.18 1.51 17.80
CA ASP A 78 -1.76 1.77 17.50
C ASP A 78 -0.79 1.04 18.45
N ALA A 79 -1.14 -0.19 18.82
CA ALA A 79 -0.35 -1.00 19.75
C ALA A 79 0.69 -1.89 19.05
N GLY A 80 0.89 -1.73 17.73
CA GLY A 80 1.81 -2.51 16.93
C GLY A 80 3.28 -2.15 17.14
N THR A 81 4.14 -2.88 16.43
CA THR A 81 5.58 -2.65 16.43
C THR A 81 5.99 -1.95 15.14
N GLU A 82 6.26 -0.65 15.23
CA GLU A 82 6.82 0.10 14.10
C GLU A 82 8.27 -0.32 13.84
N VAL A 83 8.69 -0.24 12.59
CA VAL A 83 10.08 -0.49 12.20
C VAL A 83 11.01 0.43 12.99
N SER A 84 12.09 -0.14 13.55
CA SER A 84 13.04 0.62 14.37
C SER A 84 13.82 1.64 13.53
N THR A 85 13.96 2.85 14.05
CA THR A 85 14.86 3.87 13.50
C THR A 85 16.30 3.72 14.02
N SER A 86 16.51 2.89 15.03
CA SER A 86 17.83 2.73 15.68
C SER A 86 18.70 1.76 14.87
N GLY A 87 19.83 2.24 14.36
CA GLY A 87 20.78 1.43 13.59
C GLY A 87 20.27 1.03 12.21
N THR A 88 19.21 1.63 11.72
CA THR A 88 18.64 1.47 10.38
C THR A 88 18.48 2.84 9.71
N SER A 89 18.25 2.88 8.41
CA SER A 89 17.93 4.11 7.69
C SER A 89 16.42 4.39 7.67
N TYR A 90 15.62 3.65 8.43
CA TYR A 90 14.17 3.84 8.44
C TYR A 90 13.79 5.21 8.95
N ALA A 91 12.91 5.85 8.23
CA ALA A 91 12.17 7.05 8.65
C ALA A 91 10.79 7.03 8.00
N ARG A 92 9.78 7.54 8.71
CA ARG A 92 8.46 7.74 8.14
C ARG A 92 8.56 8.64 6.91
N GLN A 93 7.80 8.32 5.87
CA GLN A 93 7.71 9.13 4.66
C GLN A 93 6.47 10.02 4.76
N PHE A 94 6.56 11.23 4.27
CA PHE A 94 5.44 12.16 4.34
C PHE A 94 4.81 12.41 2.97
N THR A 95 3.55 12.77 2.99
CA THR A 95 2.81 13.25 1.82
C THR A 95 2.00 14.48 2.24
N PRO A 96 2.00 15.56 1.45
CA PRO A 96 1.12 16.71 1.69
C PRO A 96 -0.34 16.28 1.73
N ASN A 97 -1.07 16.73 2.74
CA ASN A 97 -2.50 16.42 2.90
C ASN A 97 -3.35 17.34 2.03
N ASN A 98 -3.27 17.14 0.74
CA ASN A 98 -3.97 17.92 -0.29
C ASN A 98 -4.47 17.03 -1.44
N GLY A 99 -5.08 17.65 -2.47
CA GLY A 99 -5.64 16.91 -3.61
C GLY A 99 -4.60 16.24 -4.52
N THR A 100 -3.31 16.59 -4.44
CA THR A 100 -2.23 15.90 -5.15
C THR A 100 -1.77 14.68 -4.35
N GLY A 101 -1.48 14.86 -3.06
CA GLY A 101 -1.06 13.75 -2.18
C GLY A 101 -2.15 12.70 -1.98
N PHE A 102 -3.41 13.15 -1.94
CA PHE A 102 -4.58 12.28 -1.80
C PHE A 102 -5.69 12.74 -2.74
N PRO A 103 -5.82 12.17 -3.94
CA PRO A 103 -6.88 12.48 -4.89
C PRO A 103 -8.28 12.30 -4.29
N ALA A 104 -9.31 12.87 -4.95
CA ALA A 104 -10.69 12.81 -4.46
C ALA A 104 -11.12 11.37 -4.15
N ALA A 105 -11.82 11.18 -3.05
CA ALA A 105 -12.39 9.90 -2.68
C ALA A 105 -13.46 9.46 -3.69
N SER A 106 -13.54 8.16 -3.91
CA SER A 106 -14.56 7.53 -4.76
C SER A 106 -14.98 6.20 -4.15
N GLY A 107 -16.29 5.94 -4.08
CA GLY A 107 -16.81 4.69 -3.52
C GLY A 107 -16.39 4.41 -2.06
N GLY A 108 -16.24 5.46 -1.24
CA GLY A 108 -15.81 5.33 0.17
C GLY A 108 -14.31 5.12 0.35
N THR A 109 -13.52 5.10 -0.72
CA THR A 109 -12.08 4.88 -0.67
C THR A 109 -11.28 6.06 -1.20
N LYS A 110 -10.04 6.17 -0.76
CA LYS A 110 -9.07 7.17 -1.18
C LYS A 110 -7.70 6.50 -1.26
N SER A 111 -6.83 6.93 -2.16
CA SER A 111 -5.49 6.33 -2.30
C SER A 111 -4.39 7.38 -2.27
N ASN A 112 -3.12 6.91 -2.14
CA ASN A 112 -1.96 7.78 -2.32
C ASN A 112 -1.90 8.30 -3.75
N GLY A 113 -1.72 9.60 -3.91
CA GLY A 113 -1.57 10.29 -5.20
C GLY A 113 -0.12 10.45 -5.64
N GLU A 114 0.83 10.11 -4.79
CA GLU A 114 2.27 10.23 -5.03
C GLU A 114 2.99 8.92 -4.70
N LEU A 115 4.19 8.74 -5.28
CA LEU A 115 5.09 7.64 -4.92
C LEU A 115 5.53 7.78 -3.46
N VAL A 116 5.31 6.75 -2.65
CA VAL A 116 5.81 6.69 -1.27
C VAL A 116 7.10 5.86 -1.26
N ASN A 117 8.25 6.50 -1.11
CA ASN A 117 9.56 5.86 -1.20
C ASN A 117 10.28 5.92 0.14
N PHE A 118 10.42 4.77 0.81
CA PHE A 118 11.14 4.64 2.08
C PHE A 118 12.68 4.57 1.91
N GLY A 119 13.16 4.46 0.66
CA GLY A 119 14.59 4.36 0.36
C GLY A 119 15.16 2.98 0.64
N THR A 120 16.46 2.93 0.91
CA THR A 120 17.22 1.69 1.08
C THR A 120 17.51 1.42 2.55
N ALA A 121 17.22 0.22 2.99
CA ALA A 121 17.48 -0.23 4.35
C ALA A 121 19.00 -0.40 4.60
N THR A 122 19.45 -0.01 5.79
CA THR A 122 20.84 -0.19 6.24
C THR A 122 20.92 -0.99 7.53
N GLY A 123 22.12 -1.24 8.02
CA GLY A 123 22.35 -1.93 9.30
C GLY A 123 21.79 -3.34 9.29
N ALA A 124 20.86 -3.64 10.19
CA ALA A 124 20.20 -4.94 10.28
C ALA A 124 18.99 -5.10 9.33
N GLY A 125 18.69 -4.07 8.52
CA GLY A 125 17.45 -4.03 7.74
C GLY A 125 16.25 -3.62 8.58
N TRP A 126 15.03 -3.80 8.02
CA TRP A 126 13.78 -3.40 8.67
C TRP A 126 12.97 -4.59 9.19
N GLY A 127 13.47 -5.83 8.97
CA GLY A 127 12.74 -7.05 9.28
C GLY A 127 11.63 -7.32 8.28
N THR A 128 10.64 -8.13 8.66
CA THR A 128 9.49 -8.41 7.80
C THR A 128 8.42 -7.35 8.01
N VAL A 129 8.26 -6.48 7.00
CA VAL A 129 7.23 -5.44 6.99
C VAL A 129 5.90 -6.08 6.61
N GLN A 130 4.90 -5.95 7.47
CA GLN A 130 3.60 -6.61 7.33
C GLN A 130 2.45 -5.61 7.25
N TYR A 131 2.63 -4.40 7.78
CA TYR A 131 1.57 -3.37 7.81
C TYR A 131 2.14 -2.00 7.49
N ILE A 132 1.26 -1.15 6.99
CA ILE A 132 1.50 0.28 6.79
C ILE A 132 0.44 1.06 7.54
N GLY A 133 0.84 2.18 8.14
CA GLY A 133 -0.07 3.11 8.80
C GLY A 133 0.10 4.52 8.27
N LEU A 134 -0.94 5.34 8.43
CA LEU A 134 -0.91 6.77 8.15
C LEU A 134 -1.08 7.53 9.46
N LYS A 135 -0.13 8.39 9.80
CA LYS A 135 -0.04 9.09 11.09
C LYS A 135 0.03 10.60 10.93
N ASP A 136 -0.27 11.32 12.00
CA ASP A 136 -0.28 12.79 12.03
C ASP A 136 1.06 13.43 12.43
N ALA A 137 2.11 12.62 12.67
CA ALA A 137 3.41 13.13 13.07
C ALA A 137 4.57 12.28 12.54
N SER A 138 5.74 12.90 12.37
CA SER A 138 6.98 12.23 11.94
C SER A 138 7.54 11.27 12.99
N SER A 139 7.12 11.40 14.25
CA SER A 139 7.48 10.54 15.39
C SER A 139 6.35 10.58 16.41
N GLY A 140 6.04 9.47 17.06
CA GLY A 140 4.86 9.40 17.94
C GLY A 140 3.57 9.69 17.17
N GLY A 141 2.73 10.60 17.67
CA GLY A 141 1.49 11.02 17.02
C GLY A 141 0.39 9.96 17.02
N ASN A 142 -0.74 10.29 16.42
CA ASN A 142 -1.91 9.43 16.35
C ASN A 142 -1.95 8.69 15.03
N LEU A 143 -2.39 7.44 15.06
CA LEU A 143 -2.69 6.65 13.88
C LEU A 143 -4.05 7.08 13.32
N TYR A 144 -4.11 7.34 12.01
CA TYR A 144 -5.37 7.63 11.31
C TYR A 144 -5.90 6.39 10.63
N PHE A 145 -5.09 5.76 9.79
CA PHE A 145 -5.42 4.55 9.05
C PHE A 145 -4.31 3.53 9.17
N TRP A 146 -4.65 2.26 9.05
CA TRP A 146 -3.69 1.17 8.95
C TRP A 146 -4.21 0.06 8.04
N GLY A 147 -3.29 -0.70 7.45
CA GLY A 147 -3.65 -1.82 6.58
C GLY A 147 -2.53 -2.83 6.46
N SER A 148 -2.88 -4.05 6.09
CA SER A 148 -1.90 -5.11 5.82
C SER A 148 -1.22 -4.90 4.48
N ILE A 149 0.05 -5.27 4.41
CA ILE A 149 0.81 -5.43 3.17
C ILE A 149 0.78 -6.91 2.82
N ASP A 150 0.19 -7.24 1.69
CA ASP A 150 0.04 -8.63 1.25
C ASP A 150 0.64 -8.81 -0.17
N PRO A 151 1.62 -9.71 -0.31
CA PRO A 151 2.32 -10.46 0.74
C PRO A 151 3.22 -9.57 1.60
N SER A 152 3.49 -10.00 2.85
CA SER A 152 4.47 -9.35 3.73
C SER A 152 5.87 -9.37 3.10
N ILE A 153 6.67 -8.33 3.34
CA ILE A 153 7.93 -8.10 2.64
C ILE A 153 9.09 -8.15 3.63
N PRO A 154 10.00 -9.14 3.54
CA PRO A 154 11.26 -9.11 4.28
C PRO A 154 12.17 -8.03 3.68
N ILE A 155 12.66 -7.11 4.51
CA ILE A 155 13.56 -6.02 4.13
C ILE A 155 14.87 -6.16 4.88
N GLY A 156 15.88 -6.69 4.22
CA GLY A 156 17.25 -6.78 4.69
C GLY A 156 18.07 -5.53 4.39
N ALA A 157 19.32 -5.50 4.84
CA ALA A 157 20.24 -4.43 4.50
C ALA A 157 20.51 -4.41 2.98
N GLY A 158 20.37 -3.25 2.36
CA GLY A 158 20.53 -3.05 0.91
C GLY A 158 19.23 -3.15 0.13
N ASP A 159 18.14 -3.67 0.72
CA ASP A 159 16.83 -3.69 0.07
C ASP A 159 16.17 -2.32 0.11
N SER A 160 15.29 -2.05 -0.85
CA SER A 160 14.54 -0.80 -0.94
C SER A 160 13.03 -1.09 -0.99
N LEU A 161 12.23 -0.22 -0.37
CA LEU A 161 10.78 -0.34 -0.39
C LEU A 161 10.13 0.94 -0.88
N SER A 162 9.24 0.80 -1.85
CA SER A 162 8.40 1.90 -2.33
C SER A 162 7.00 1.41 -2.70
N PHE A 163 6.03 2.30 -2.58
CA PHE A 163 4.64 2.06 -2.95
C PHE A 163 4.28 2.99 -4.12
N PRO A 164 3.97 2.46 -5.29
CA PRO A 164 3.52 3.24 -6.44
C PRO A 164 2.24 4.04 -6.15
N ILE A 165 1.96 5.02 -6.98
CA ILE A 165 0.72 5.80 -6.95
C ILE A 165 -0.48 4.86 -7.01
N GLY A 166 -1.46 5.08 -6.14
CA GLY A 166 -2.71 4.34 -6.10
C GLY A 166 -2.64 2.95 -5.46
N THR A 167 -1.48 2.52 -4.93
CA THR A 167 -1.33 1.18 -4.35
C THR A 167 -1.64 1.12 -2.85
N ILE A 168 -1.69 2.26 -2.16
CA ILE A 168 -2.13 2.33 -0.76
C ILE A 168 -3.54 2.90 -0.75
N ALA A 169 -4.52 2.07 -0.41
CA ALA A 169 -5.92 2.48 -0.36
C ALA A 169 -6.39 2.65 1.08
N PHE A 170 -7.15 3.70 1.35
CA PHE A 170 -7.74 4.03 2.63
C PHE A 170 -9.25 3.96 2.51
N GLY A 171 -9.92 3.29 3.44
CA GLY A 171 -11.37 3.18 3.52
C GLY A 171 -11.84 3.45 4.95
N MET A 172 -13.11 3.80 5.09
CA MET A 172 -13.82 3.80 6.35
C MET A 172 -14.85 2.68 6.27
N ASP A 173 -14.72 1.70 7.11
CA ASP A 173 -15.57 0.51 7.25
C ASP A 173 -16.64 0.71 8.32
#